data_fe5829fe2707e49fd8bda06fb0d12ee9
#
_entry.id   fe5829fe2707e49fd8bda06fb0d12ee9
#
_cell.length_a   1.000
_cell.length_b   1.000
_cell.length_c   1.000
_cell.angle_alpha   90.00
_cell.angle_beta   90.00
_cell.angle_gamma   90.00
#
_symmetry.space_group_name_H-M   'P 1'
#
loop_
_entity.id
_entity.type
_entity.pdbx_description
1 polymer ?
#
loop_
_entity_poly.entity_id
_entity_poly.type
_entity_poly.pdbx_seq_one_letter_code
_entity_poly.pdbx_strand_id
1 'polypeptide(L)'
;MVRPRAGGFCYTDTEIETAKADARALLDNGADGLVFGFLHGDGTVDEERTKMFVDLAEGKPCVFHRAIDVVPDWKRALDSLIHLGVTRVLTSGQESDVFFALDTIAEMIRFAGDAIEILPGAGITLKNVDRVVNETGCTQVHLARHKAYPETSVANNRSIYYGGCLYPPEDRFEITDGDYVAAMKAKL
;
A
#
# COMPACT_ATOMS: atom_id res chain seq x y z
N MET A 1 -7.45 4.47 1.99
CA MET A 1 -6.00 4.79 2.08
C MET A 1 -5.85 6.30 2.18
N VAL A 2 -5.08 6.73 3.14
CA VAL A 2 -4.78 8.13 3.39
C VAL A 2 -3.37 8.44 2.89
N ARG A 3 -3.27 9.15 1.78
CA ARG A 3 -2.00 9.54 1.16
C ARG A 3 -2.21 10.86 0.43
N PRO A 4 -1.82 12.01 1.04
CA PRO A 4 -2.20 13.33 0.53
C PRO A 4 -1.55 13.70 -0.82
N ARG A 5 -0.45 13.04 -1.20
CA ARG A 5 0.22 13.26 -2.49
C ARG A 5 1.04 12.05 -2.95
N ALA A 6 1.46 12.06 -4.20
CA ALA A 6 2.48 11.17 -4.73
C ALA A 6 3.89 11.52 -4.19
N GLY A 7 4.88 10.69 -4.47
CA GLY A 7 6.27 10.84 -4.01
C GLY A 7 6.54 10.13 -2.69
N GLY A 8 7.55 10.58 -1.95
CA GLY A 8 7.99 9.99 -0.69
C GLY A 8 7.01 10.18 0.46
N PHE A 9 7.40 9.71 1.65
CA PHE A 9 6.52 9.54 2.81
C PHE A 9 6.86 10.47 3.99
N CYS A 10 7.76 11.43 3.78
CA CYS A 10 8.03 12.50 4.73
C CYS A 10 7.15 13.71 4.38
N TYR A 11 6.15 13.99 5.20
CA TYR A 11 5.12 14.98 4.95
C TYR A 11 5.32 16.24 5.81
N THR A 12 4.85 17.37 5.30
CA THR A 12 4.73 18.62 6.05
C THR A 12 3.56 18.56 7.03
N ASP A 13 3.53 19.46 8.02
CA ASP A 13 2.42 19.52 8.99
C ASP A 13 1.08 19.81 8.29
N THR A 14 1.06 20.65 7.26
CA THR A 14 -0.16 20.91 6.48
C THR A 14 -0.68 19.67 5.77
N GLU A 15 0.22 18.84 5.22
CA GLU A 15 -0.16 17.57 4.59
C GLU A 15 -0.68 16.56 5.63
N ILE A 16 -0.12 16.57 6.83
CA ILE A 16 -0.62 15.73 7.95
C ILE A 16 -2.01 16.18 8.39
N GLU A 17 -2.27 17.48 8.52
CA GLU A 17 -3.62 17.97 8.86
C GLU A 17 -4.64 17.62 7.76
N THR A 18 -4.25 17.68 6.49
CA THR A 18 -5.09 17.21 5.37
C THR A 18 -5.36 15.71 5.50
N ALA A 19 -4.32 14.90 5.73
CA ALA A 19 -4.46 13.46 5.90
C ALA A 19 -5.35 13.08 7.10
N LYS A 20 -5.29 13.85 8.21
CA LYS A 20 -6.19 13.65 9.36
C LYS A 20 -7.65 13.93 9.01
N ALA A 21 -7.92 15.00 8.27
CA ALA A 21 -9.25 15.32 7.80
C ALA A 21 -9.81 14.23 6.88
N ASP A 22 -9.00 13.74 5.94
CA ASP A 22 -9.35 12.63 5.06
C ASP A 22 -9.62 11.34 5.85
N ALA A 23 -8.77 11.02 6.83
CA ALA A 23 -8.94 9.84 7.69
C ALA A 23 -10.28 9.88 8.44
N ARG A 24 -10.63 11.00 9.05
CA ARG A 24 -11.91 11.21 9.74
C ARG A 24 -13.08 11.04 8.76
N ALA A 25 -13.03 11.71 7.62
CA ALA A 25 -14.08 11.59 6.59
C ALA A 25 -14.27 10.15 6.13
N LEU A 26 -13.21 9.37 5.95
CA LEU A 26 -13.29 7.95 5.60
C LEU A 26 -13.95 7.13 6.72
N LEU A 27 -13.55 7.33 7.97
CA LEU A 27 -14.10 6.61 9.12
C LEU A 27 -15.57 6.94 9.34
N ASP A 28 -15.96 8.22 9.26
CA ASP A 28 -17.33 8.70 9.39
C ASP A 28 -18.25 8.14 8.27
N ASN A 29 -17.69 7.83 7.11
CA ASN A 29 -18.38 7.21 5.99
C ASN A 29 -18.24 5.67 5.95
N GLY A 30 -17.86 5.04 7.06
CA GLY A 30 -17.94 3.60 7.23
C GLY A 30 -16.72 2.80 6.78
N ALA A 31 -15.54 3.41 6.69
CA ALA A 31 -14.32 2.65 6.47
C ALA A 31 -14.07 1.67 7.63
N ASP A 32 -13.70 0.43 7.29
CA ASP A 32 -13.39 -0.63 8.27
C ASP A 32 -12.00 -0.49 8.88
N GLY A 33 -11.15 0.38 8.33
CA GLY A 33 -9.80 0.63 8.81
C GLY A 33 -9.08 1.69 7.97
N LEU A 34 -7.84 1.98 8.33
CA LEU A 34 -7.01 2.98 7.66
C LEU A 34 -5.75 2.34 7.05
N VAL A 35 -5.32 2.88 5.92
CA VAL A 35 -4.01 2.56 5.30
C VAL A 35 -3.22 3.85 5.19
N PHE A 36 -2.04 3.90 5.75
CA PHE A 36 -1.16 5.07 5.79
C PHE A 36 0.33 4.67 5.92
N GLY A 37 1.24 5.64 5.97
CA GLY A 37 2.65 5.41 6.28
C GLY A 37 3.41 6.74 6.28
N PHE A 38 4.11 7.00 7.37
CA PHE A 38 4.82 8.24 7.64
C PHE A 38 6.28 7.92 7.99
N LEU A 39 7.20 8.63 7.35
CA LEU A 39 8.64 8.50 7.59
C LEU A 39 9.23 9.87 7.89
N HIS A 40 10.31 9.87 8.67
CA HIS A 40 11.20 11.01 8.79
C HIS A 40 12.05 11.20 7.53
N GLY A 41 12.77 12.31 7.44
CA GLY A 41 13.64 12.61 6.30
C GLY A 41 14.84 11.65 6.16
N ASP A 42 15.19 10.92 7.22
CA ASP A 42 16.21 9.88 7.23
C ASP A 42 15.67 8.48 6.86
N GLY A 43 14.36 8.38 6.55
CA GLY A 43 13.68 7.15 6.19
C GLY A 43 13.23 6.29 7.37
N THR A 44 13.45 6.69 8.63
CA THR A 44 12.91 5.97 9.79
C THR A 44 11.41 6.22 9.95
N VAL A 45 10.70 5.30 10.63
CA VAL A 45 9.27 5.44 10.91
C VAL A 45 9.03 6.68 11.77
N ASP A 46 8.12 7.56 11.35
CA ASP A 46 7.59 8.65 12.16
C ASP A 46 6.58 8.08 13.15
N GLU A 47 7.08 7.70 14.33
CA GLU A 47 6.29 7.02 15.36
C GLU A 47 5.18 7.92 15.90
N GLU A 48 5.43 9.21 16.05
CA GLU A 48 4.45 10.17 16.57
C GLU A 48 3.23 10.27 15.63
N ARG A 49 3.49 10.51 14.34
CA ARG A 49 2.42 10.59 13.35
C ARG A 49 1.73 9.25 13.12
N THR A 50 2.48 8.15 13.12
CA THR A 50 1.91 6.79 13.02
C THR A 50 0.97 6.52 14.19
N LYS A 51 1.40 6.79 15.43
CA LYS A 51 0.55 6.63 16.63
C LYS A 51 -0.72 7.48 16.57
N MET A 52 -0.59 8.73 16.14
CA MET A 52 -1.73 9.64 15.98
C MET A 52 -2.82 9.03 15.07
N PHE A 53 -2.44 8.38 13.97
CA PHE A 53 -3.39 7.76 13.04
C PHE A 53 -3.94 6.43 13.55
N VAL A 54 -3.16 5.66 14.31
CA VAL A 54 -3.65 4.47 15.01
C VAL A 54 -4.71 4.86 16.06
N ASP A 55 -4.46 5.92 16.83
CA ASP A 55 -5.43 6.41 17.81
C ASP A 55 -6.70 6.95 17.13
N LEU A 56 -6.55 7.66 16.03
CA LEU A 56 -7.66 8.18 15.23
C LEU A 56 -8.57 7.06 14.69
N ALA A 57 -8.03 5.87 14.45
CA ALA A 57 -8.79 4.72 13.97
C ALA A 57 -9.69 4.08 15.04
N GLU A 58 -9.57 4.46 16.31
CA GLU A 58 -10.44 4.03 17.42
C GLU A 58 -10.60 2.51 17.52
N GLY A 59 -9.48 1.78 17.37
CA GLY A 59 -9.44 0.32 17.44
C GLY A 59 -9.76 -0.40 16.12
N LYS A 60 -10.07 0.31 15.06
CA LYS A 60 -10.18 -0.28 13.72
C LYS A 60 -8.78 -0.66 13.18
N PRO A 61 -8.68 -1.68 12.29
CA PRO A 61 -7.41 -2.10 11.72
C PRO A 61 -6.64 -0.97 11.03
N CYS A 62 -5.34 -0.91 11.29
CA CYS A 62 -4.41 0.02 10.66
C CYS A 62 -3.36 -0.73 9.84
N VAL A 63 -3.19 -0.34 8.60
CA VAL A 63 -2.21 -0.92 7.69
C VAL A 63 -1.12 0.12 7.40
N PHE A 64 0.14 -0.22 7.69
CA PHE A 64 1.26 0.57 7.21
C PHE A 64 1.60 0.14 5.78
N HIS A 65 1.54 1.07 4.85
CA HIS A 65 1.72 0.76 3.44
C HIS A 65 3.21 0.60 3.06
N ARG A 66 3.50 0.56 1.77
CA ARG A 66 4.84 0.36 1.20
C ARG A 66 5.92 1.40 1.60
N ALA A 67 5.65 2.30 2.52
CA ALA A 67 6.69 3.12 3.14
C ALA A 67 7.74 2.26 3.86
N ILE A 68 7.36 1.07 4.33
CA ILE A 68 8.29 0.08 4.91
C ILE A 68 9.36 -0.37 3.89
N ASP A 69 9.08 -0.31 2.59
CA ASP A 69 10.02 -0.78 1.58
C ASP A 69 11.21 0.15 1.36
N VAL A 70 11.19 1.36 1.93
CA VAL A 70 12.27 2.34 1.82
C VAL A 70 12.93 2.69 3.16
N VAL A 71 12.57 1.99 4.25
CA VAL A 71 13.24 2.20 5.54
C VAL A 71 14.65 1.59 5.54
N PRO A 72 15.60 2.16 6.29
CA PRO A 72 16.98 1.64 6.36
C PRO A 72 17.07 0.30 7.09
N ASP A 73 16.18 0.02 8.04
CA ASP A 73 16.13 -1.20 8.84
C ASP A 73 14.67 -1.63 9.05
N TRP A 74 14.26 -2.63 8.30
CA TRP A 74 12.87 -3.12 8.36
C TRP A 74 12.55 -3.86 9.65
N LYS A 75 13.54 -4.48 10.34
CA LYS A 75 13.33 -5.15 11.64
C LYS A 75 12.95 -4.14 12.70
N ARG A 76 13.76 -3.08 12.80
CA ARG A 76 13.47 -1.97 13.72
C ARG A 76 12.14 -1.30 13.39
N ALA A 77 11.84 -1.11 12.10
CA ALA A 77 10.56 -0.54 11.68
C ALA A 77 9.39 -1.42 12.07
N LEU A 78 9.47 -2.75 11.89
CA LEU A 78 8.42 -3.67 12.32
C LEU A 78 8.23 -3.65 13.84
N ASP A 79 9.31 -3.66 14.63
CA ASP A 79 9.23 -3.54 16.09
C ASP A 79 8.48 -2.26 16.49
N SER A 80 8.82 -1.11 15.91
CA SER A 80 8.12 0.14 16.15
C SER A 80 6.64 0.04 15.81
N LEU A 81 6.30 -0.48 14.62
CA LEU A 81 4.91 -0.60 14.17
C LEU A 81 4.07 -1.53 15.05
N ILE A 82 4.65 -2.63 15.53
CA ILE A 82 4.02 -3.53 16.50
C ILE A 82 3.69 -2.79 17.80
N HIS A 83 4.67 -2.07 18.36
CA HIS A 83 4.48 -1.31 19.60
C HIS A 83 3.43 -0.20 19.47
N LEU A 84 3.31 0.39 18.28
CA LEU A 84 2.33 1.43 17.99
C LEU A 84 0.89 0.89 17.77
N GLY A 85 0.73 -0.42 17.63
CA GLY A 85 -0.57 -1.05 17.43
C GLY A 85 -1.02 -1.12 15.96
N VAL A 86 -0.09 -1.02 15.02
CA VAL A 86 -0.37 -1.30 13.60
C VAL A 86 -0.67 -2.79 13.44
N THR A 87 -1.73 -3.12 12.70
CA THR A 87 -2.21 -4.50 12.59
C THR A 87 -1.66 -5.24 11.37
N ARG A 88 -1.21 -4.50 10.35
CA ARG A 88 -0.72 -5.09 9.09
C ARG A 88 0.30 -4.19 8.41
N VAL A 89 1.23 -4.79 7.68
CA VAL A 89 2.20 -4.10 6.84
C VAL A 89 2.12 -4.59 5.41
N LEU A 90 1.86 -3.70 4.46
CA LEU A 90 1.95 -3.97 3.03
C LEU A 90 3.39 -3.74 2.56
N THR A 91 4.02 -4.77 2.00
CA THR A 91 5.42 -4.71 1.57
C THR A 91 5.68 -5.45 0.26
N SER A 92 6.70 -5.05 -0.46
CA SER A 92 7.33 -5.82 -1.54
C SER A 92 8.67 -6.44 -1.12
N GLY A 93 8.98 -6.42 0.19
CA GLY A 93 10.22 -6.94 0.74
C GLY A 93 11.44 -6.06 0.44
N GLN A 94 11.24 -4.73 0.33
CA GLN A 94 12.27 -3.73 -0.03
C GLN A 94 12.80 -3.86 -1.48
N GLU A 95 12.05 -4.56 -2.34
CA GLU A 95 12.36 -4.69 -3.77
C GLU A 95 11.28 -4.05 -4.65
N SER A 96 11.58 -3.85 -5.91
CA SER A 96 10.62 -3.29 -6.88
C SER A 96 9.44 -4.22 -7.14
N ASP A 97 9.67 -5.53 -7.06
CA ASP A 97 8.70 -6.59 -7.26
C ASP A 97 8.88 -7.66 -6.18
N VAL A 98 7.77 -8.12 -5.60
CA VAL A 98 7.73 -9.15 -4.56
C VAL A 98 8.51 -10.42 -4.91
N PHE A 99 8.57 -10.73 -6.19
CA PHE A 99 9.22 -11.95 -6.68
C PHE A 99 10.75 -11.96 -6.50
N PHE A 100 11.35 -10.79 -6.35
CA PHE A 100 12.78 -10.68 -6.06
C PHE A 100 13.11 -10.72 -4.55
N ALA A 101 12.07 -10.70 -3.71
CA ALA A 101 12.21 -10.58 -2.25
C ALA A 101 11.53 -11.70 -1.46
N LEU A 102 11.28 -12.87 -2.05
CA LEU A 102 10.54 -13.95 -1.40
C LEU A 102 11.19 -14.38 -0.07
N ASP A 103 12.52 -14.50 -0.04
CA ASP A 103 13.28 -14.84 1.18
C ASP A 103 13.14 -13.75 2.26
N THR A 104 13.24 -12.48 1.86
CA THR A 104 13.07 -11.34 2.77
C THR A 104 11.67 -11.31 3.36
N ILE A 105 10.65 -11.51 2.53
CA ILE A 105 9.25 -11.55 2.99
C ILE A 105 9.00 -12.72 3.93
N ALA A 106 9.55 -13.90 3.61
CA ALA A 106 9.48 -15.05 4.53
C ALA A 106 10.18 -14.76 5.87
N GLU A 107 11.31 -14.02 5.85
CA GLU A 107 11.98 -13.57 7.07
C GLU A 107 11.13 -12.55 7.85
N MET A 108 10.50 -11.58 7.16
CA MET A 108 9.58 -10.62 7.78
C MET A 108 8.40 -11.32 8.45
N ILE A 109 7.81 -12.33 7.79
CA ILE A 109 6.70 -13.12 8.36
C ILE A 109 7.15 -13.88 9.62
N ARG A 110 8.31 -14.54 9.57
CA ARG A 110 8.85 -15.23 10.75
C ARG A 110 9.17 -14.27 11.90
N PHE A 111 9.71 -13.10 11.59
CA PHE A 111 10.03 -12.06 12.57
C PHE A 111 8.77 -11.46 13.20
N ALA A 112 7.76 -11.20 12.39
CA ALA A 112 6.48 -10.64 12.83
C ALA A 112 5.66 -11.60 13.72
N GLY A 113 5.77 -12.90 13.47
CA GLY A 113 4.93 -13.90 14.15
C GLY A 113 3.46 -13.56 14.08
N ASP A 114 2.77 -13.61 15.21
CA ASP A 114 1.36 -13.24 15.34
C ASP A 114 1.14 -11.77 15.73
N ALA A 115 2.21 -11.00 15.90
CA ALA A 115 2.12 -9.63 16.42
C ALA A 115 1.65 -8.61 15.37
N ILE A 116 1.99 -8.82 14.10
CA ILE A 116 1.59 -7.97 12.97
C ILE A 116 1.54 -8.80 11.69
N GLU A 117 0.52 -8.61 10.87
CA GLU A 117 0.37 -9.34 9.62
C GLU A 117 1.25 -8.73 8.52
N ILE A 118 1.99 -9.57 7.81
CA ILE A 118 2.76 -9.18 6.62
C ILE A 118 1.92 -9.49 5.38
N LEU A 119 1.63 -8.46 4.60
CA LEU A 119 0.84 -8.52 3.37
C LEU A 119 1.74 -8.29 2.16
N PRO A 120 2.19 -9.33 1.46
CA PRO A 120 2.98 -9.15 0.25
C PRO A 120 2.20 -8.48 -0.88
N GLY A 121 2.85 -7.55 -1.59
CA GLY A 121 2.29 -6.85 -2.74
C GLY A 121 3.36 -6.31 -3.67
N ALA A 122 2.96 -5.82 -4.82
CA ALA A 122 3.74 -5.45 -5.99
C ALA A 122 4.16 -6.65 -6.86
N GLY A 123 3.70 -6.64 -8.11
CA GLY A 123 4.05 -7.66 -9.11
C GLY A 123 3.33 -9.01 -8.96
N ILE A 124 2.39 -9.17 -8.02
CA ILE A 124 1.64 -10.43 -7.86
C ILE A 124 0.65 -10.62 -9.01
N THR A 125 0.69 -11.81 -9.60
CA THR A 125 -0.11 -12.19 -10.76
C THR A 125 -0.64 -13.62 -10.60
N LEU A 126 -1.62 -14.02 -11.43
CA LEU A 126 -2.11 -15.41 -11.50
C LEU A 126 -1.00 -16.43 -11.84
N LYS A 127 0.13 -15.97 -12.42
CA LYS A 127 1.24 -16.84 -12.81
C LYS A 127 2.22 -17.12 -11.68
N ASN A 128 2.35 -16.18 -10.72
CA ASN A 128 3.37 -16.27 -9.66
C ASN A 128 2.81 -16.38 -8.24
N VAL A 129 1.50 -16.18 -8.04
CA VAL A 129 0.90 -16.15 -6.70
C VAL A 129 1.15 -17.45 -5.92
N ASP A 130 1.03 -18.62 -6.54
CA ASP A 130 1.28 -19.91 -5.87
C ASP A 130 2.70 -19.96 -5.30
N ARG A 131 3.67 -19.48 -6.08
CA ARG A 131 5.06 -19.42 -5.64
C ARG A 131 5.25 -18.42 -4.50
N VAL A 132 4.63 -17.24 -4.60
CA VAL A 132 4.66 -16.24 -3.51
C VAL A 132 4.12 -16.85 -2.23
N VAL A 133 2.93 -17.46 -2.26
CA VAL A 133 2.32 -18.07 -1.08
C VAL A 133 3.17 -19.21 -0.52
N ASN A 134 3.61 -20.12 -1.37
CA ASN A 134 4.36 -21.31 -0.94
C ASN A 134 5.75 -21.00 -0.37
N GLU A 135 6.46 -20.03 -0.96
CA GLU A 135 7.83 -19.71 -0.53
C GLU A 135 7.85 -18.73 0.65
N THR A 136 6.84 -17.84 0.77
CA THR A 136 6.80 -16.88 1.87
C THR A 136 6.00 -17.37 3.08
N GLY A 137 5.01 -18.25 2.87
CA GLY A 137 4.06 -18.66 3.89
C GLY A 137 3.01 -17.61 4.23
N CYS A 138 2.80 -16.58 3.37
CA CYS A 138 1.79 -15.57 3.60
C CYS A 138 0.38 -16.15 3.46
N THR A 139 -0.57 -15.62 4.23
CA THR A 139 -2.00 -15.99 4.21
C THR A 139 -2.85 -15.07 3.37
N GLN A 140 -2.31 -13.92 2.99
CA GLN A 140 -2.97 -12.92 2.17
C GLN A 140 -2.00 -12.30 1.19
N VAL A 141 -2.51 -11.78 0.08
CA VAL A 141 -1.73 -11.04 -0.92
C VAL A 141 -2.46 -9.77 -1.34
N HIS A 142 -1.69 -8.73 -1.65
CA HIS A 142 -2.22 -7.51 -2.25
C HIS A 142 -1.89 -7.48 -3.74
N LEU A 143 -2.90 -7.24 -4.56
CA LEU A 143 -2.73 -7.06 -5.99
C LEU A 143 -3.53 -5.86 -6.51
N ALA A 144 -3.04 -5.28 -7.59
CA ALA A 144 -3.76 -4.31 -8.40
C ALA A 144 -3.73 -4.80 -9.85
N ARG A 145 -4.91 -4.93 -10.45
CA ARG A 145 -5.05 -5.20 -11.87
C ARG A 145 -6.12 -4.30 -12.44
N HIS A 146 -5.78 -3.59 -13.49
CA HIS A 146 -6.66 -2.64 -14.15
C HIS A 146 -6.98 -3.09 -15.58
N LYS A 147 -8.16 -2.73 -16.02
CA LYS A 147 -8.62 -2.90 -17.39
C LYS A 147 -8.86 -1.52 -17.98
N ALA A 148 -8.22 -1.27 -19.12
CA ALA A 148 -8.34 0.01 -19.82
C ALA A 148 -9.64 0.09 -20.62
N TYR A 149 -10.29 1.24 -20.55
CA TYR A 149 -11.48 1.59 -21.31
C TYR A 149 -11.23 2.84 -22.14
N PRO A 150 -11.80 2.96 -23.34
CA PRO A 150 -11.62 4.12 -24.18
C PRO A 150 -12.28 5.37 -23.56
N GLU A 151 -11.61 6.50 -23.62
CA GLU A 151 -12.12 7.84 -23.35
C GLU A 151 -12.13 8.64 -24.66
N THR A 152 -13.30 9.12 -25.04
CA THR A 152 -13.50 9.74 -26.36
C THR A 152 -13.56 11.27 -26.33
N SER A 153 -13.71 11.88 -25.13
CA SER A 153 -13.86 13.33 -25.01
C SER A 153 -12.65 14.14 -25.50
N VAL A 154 -11.47 13.53 -25.50
CA VAL A 154 -10.22 14.15 -25.96
C VAL A 154 -9.93 13.95 -27.47
N ALA A 155 -10.84 13.29 -28.20
CA ALA A 155 -10.61 12.87 -29.58
C ALA A 155 -10.32 14.06 -30.55
N ASN A 156 -10.87 15.24 -30.26
CA ASN A 156 -10.74 16.44 -31.11
C ASN A 156 -9.38 17.14 -30.98
N ASN A 157 -8.67 16.94 -29.87
CA ASN A 157 -7.34 17.51 -29.68
C ASN A 157 -6.45 16.62 -28.80
N ARG A 158 -5.83 15.64 -29.40
CA ARG A 158 -4.96 14.66 -28.75
C ARG A 158 -3.57 15.18 -28.41
N SER A 159 -3.25 16.44 -28.74
CA SER A 159 -1.95 17.04 -28.39
C SER A 159 -1.92 17.62 -26.99
N ILE A 160 -3.05 17.66 -26.30
CA ILE A 160 -3.15 18.18 -24.93
C ILE A 160 -3.06 17.04 -23.92
N TYR A 161 -2.20 17.20 -22.92
CA TYR A 161 -2.01 16.27 -21.82
C TYR A 161 -2.37 16.98 -20.51
N TYR A 162 -3.44 16.54 -19.87
CA TYR A 162 -3.95 17.19 -18.65
C TYR A 162 -3.17 16.80 -17.40
N GLY A 163 -2.68 15.57 -17.35
CA GLY A 163 -1.88 15.09 -16.23
C GLY A 163 -0.41 15.54 -16.22
N GLY A 164 0.03 16.29 -17.24
CA GLY A 164 1.43 16.70 -17.39
C GLY A 164 2.40 15.54 -17.63
N CYS A 165 1.88 14.35 -17.93
CA CYS A 165 2.62 13.12 -18.16
C CYS A 165 2.04 12.40 -19.39
N LEU A 166 2.90 11.76 -20.17
CA LEU A 166 2.48 11.01 -21.36
C LEU A 166 1.83 9.66 -21.02
N TYR A 167 1.82 9.27 -19.77
CA TYR A 167 1.23 8.03 -19.31
C TYR A 167 0.51 8.22 -17.97
N PRO A 168 -0.73 7.76 -17.81
CA PRO A 168 -1.54 7.07 -18.84
C PRO A 168 -1.94 8.00 -19.99
N PRO A 169 -2.17 7.46 -21.22
CA PRO A 169 -2.67 8.27 -22.34
C PRO A 169 -4.07 8.83 -22.02
N GLU A 170 -4.33 10.05 -22.47
CA GLU A 170 -5.60 10.76 -22.19
C GLU A 170 -6.83 10.14 -22.90
N ASP A 171 -6.62 9.24 -23.87
CA ASP A 171 -7.68 8.58 -24.64
C ASP A 171 -8.23 7.30 -23.97
N ARG A 172 -7.84 7.04 -22.73
CA ARG A 172 -8.32 5.91 -21.94
C ARG A 172 -8.29 6.19 -20.46
N PHE A 173 -9.12 5.47 -19.73
CA PHE A 173 -9.07 5.39 -18.27
C PHE A 173 -9.05 3.93 -17.82
N GLU A 174 -8.61 3.70 -16.59
CA GLU A 174 -8.49 2.36 -16.04
C GLU A 174 -9.41 2.17 -14.85
N ILE A 175 -10.05 1.00 -14.78
CA ILE A 175 -10.79 0.55 -13.61
C ILE A 175 -10.27 -0.81 -13.16
N THR A 176 -10.55 -1.19 -11.92
CA THR A 176 -10.18 -2.49 -11.39
C THR A 176 -10.80 -3.61 -12.24
N ASP A 177 -9.99 -4.58 -12.66
CA ASP A 177 -10.43 -5.77 -13.40
C ASP A 177 -11.05 -6.78 -12.42
N GLY A 178 -12.38 -6.74 -12.29
CA GLY A 178 -13.13 -7.62 -11.39
C GLY A 178 -13.01 -9.11 -11.75
N ASP A 179 -12.94 -9.43 -13.05
CA ASP A 179 -12.80 -10.83 -13.50
C ASP A 179 -11.44 -11.40 -13.09
N TYR A 180 -10.38 -10.59 -13.20
CA TYR A 180 -9.04 -10.97 -12.75
C TYR A 180 -8.98 -11.17 -11.23
N VAL A 181 -9.63 -10.29 -10.47
CA VAL A 181 -9.71 -10.42 -9.00
C VAL A 181 -10.46 -11.68 -8.61
N ALA A 182 -11.59 -11.99 -9.29
CA ALA A 182 -12.34 -13.22 -9.05
C ALA A 182 -11.51 -14.48 -9.37
N ALA A 183 -10.77 -14.48 -10.49
CA ALA A 183 -9.88 -15.58 -10.85
C ALA A 183 -8.73 -15.75 -9.83
N MET A 184 -8.17 -14.66 -9.31
CA MET A 184 -7.16 -14.69 -8.26
C MET A 184 -7.70 -15.30 -6.97
N LYS A 185 -8.91 -14.85 -6.56
CA LYS A 185 -9.57 -15.38 -5.35
C LYS A 185 -9.91 -16.87 -5.46
N ALA A 186 -10.25 -17.35 -6.66
CA ALA A 186 -10.52 -18.77 -6.90
C ALA A 186 -9.25 -19.64 -6.91
N LYS A 187 -8.08 -19.02 -7.07
CA LYS A 187 -6.79 -19.69 -7.11
C LYS A 187 -6.13 -19.80 -5.72
N LEU A 188 -6.43 -18.86 -4.82
CA LEU A 188 -5.99 -18.84 -3.42
C LEU A 188 -6.89 -19.67 -2.50
#